data_10c67ef607d92f817b9e2f08f6cc64df
#
_entry.id   10c67ef607d92f817b9e2f08f6cc64df
#
_cell.length_a   1.000
_cell.length_b   1.000
_cell.length_c   1.000
_cell.angle_alpha   90.00
_cell.angle_beta   90.00
_cell.angle_gamma   90.00
#
_symmetry.space_group_name_H-M   'P 1'
#
loop_
_entity.id
_entity.type
_entity.pdbx_description
1 polymer ?
#
loop_
_entity_poly.entity_id
_entity_poly.type
_entity_poly.pdbx_seq_one_letter_code
_entity_poly.pdbx_strand_id
1 'polypeptide(L)'
;MKKRFLCLSLIFALAAAQVMPVAAARKDEVQAEKANTQSKLSATESKEAELEEKKNSLLGEIDSLDQNLVQVIAQIDILKGEISDKEGAITETKENLAEAEADRDEQYAAMKKRIQYLYENGGSDAWAQMLLEVNSITDLLSKAEYTEKMYQFDRDELEKLRDTVQQVTDLGNQLEQEKAELEEMKQAQEDQQVNLEAALEEKKAVASDL
;
A
#
# COMPACT_ATOMS: atom_id res chain seq x y z
N MET A 1 -11.75 2.52 -114.57
CA MET A 1 -11.04 3.10 -113.38
C MET A 1 -12.00 3.37 -112.21
N LYS A 2 -13.29 3.66 -112.43
CA LYS A 2 -14.21 4.02 -111.32
C LYS A 2 -14.50 2.85 -110.33
N LYS A 3 -14.51 1.59 -110.78
CA LYS A 3 -14.78 0.38 -109.89
C LYS A 3 -13.62 0.03 -108.99
N ARG A 4 -12.35 0.34 -109.30
CA ARG A 4 -11.19 0.09 -108.49
C ARG A 4 -11.04 1.10 -107.33
N PHE A 5 -11.51 2.32 -107.49
CA PHE A 5 -11.54 3.33 -106.47
C PHE A 5 -12.61 3.05 -105.42
N LEU A 6 -13.73 2.45 -105.80
CA LEU A 6 -14.82 2.09 -104.86
C LEU A 6 -14.44 0.93 -103.98
N CYS A 7 -13.68 -0.04 -104.49
CA CYS A 7 -13.14 -1.13 -103.65
C CYS A 7 -12.05 -0.67 -102.66
N LEU A 8 -11.19 0.28 -103.05
CA LEU A 8 -10.13 0.79 -102.17
C LEU A 8 -10.74 1.67 -101.03
N SER A 9 -11.79 2.44 -101.29
CA SER A 9 -12.48 3.26 -100.30
C SER A 9 -13.26 2.39 -99.27
N LEU A 10 -13.82 1.25 -99.75
CA LEU A 10 -14.52 0.28 -98.85
C LEU A 10 -13.59 -0.46 -97.95
N ILE A 11 -12.37 -0.84 -98.39
CA ILE A 11 -11.34 -1.51 -97.58
C ILE A 11 -10.78 -0.53 -96.52
N PHE A 12 -10.62 0.75 -96.90
CA PHE A 12 -10.16 1.75 -95.94
C PHE A 12 -11.23 2.09 -94.84
N ALA A 13 -12.53 2.13 -95.25
CA ALA A 13 -13.63 2.29 -94.29
C ALA A 13 -13.80 1.09 -93.36
N LEU A 14 -13.56 -0.15 -93.84
CA LEU A 14 -13.62 -1.34 -93.01
C LEU A 14 -12.40 -1.47 -92.04
N ALA A 15 -11.25 -1.02 -92.47
CA ALA A 15 -10.02 -1.02 -91.59
C ALA A 15 -10.13 0.06 -90.50
N ALA A 16 -10.76 1.25 -90.83
CA ALA A 16 -10.99 2.30 -89.84
C ALA A 16 -12.07 1.89 -88.78
N ALA A 17 -13.07 1.13 -89.21
CA ALA A 17 -14.12 0.64 -88.26
C ALA A 17 -13.67 -0.44 -87.31
N GLN A 18 -12.61 -1.18 -87.63
CA GLN A 18 -12.12 -2.22 -86.75
C GLN A 18 -11.09 -1.70 -85.70
N VAL A 19 -10.47 -0.57 -85.91
CA VAL A 19 -9.45 0.00 -85.00
C VAL A 19 -10.11 0.81 -83.87
N MET A 20 -11.29 1.44 -84.14
CA MET A 20 -11.95 2.22 -83.09
C MET A 20 -12.51 1.46 -81.89
N PRO A 21 -13.11 0.28 -82.00
CA PRO A 21 -13.65 -0.40 -80.84
C PRO A 21 -12.55 -0.93 -79.91
N VAL A 22 -11.37 -1.31 -80.41
CA VAL A 22 -10.26 -1.79 -79.62
C VAL A 22 -9.60 -0.64 -78.82
N ALA A 23 -9.50 0.54 -79.36
CA ALA A 23 -8.96 1.71 -78.65
C ALA A 23 -9.94 2.24 -77.60
N ALA A 24 -11.25 2.19 -77.87
CA ALA A 24 -12.28 2.55 -76.87
C ALA A 24 -12.34 1.54 -75.76
N ALA A 25 -12.31 0.22 -76.03
CA ALA A 25 -12.31 -0.83 -75.04
C ALA A 25 -11.06 -0.75 -74.13
N ARG A 26 -9.89 -0.48 -74.71
CA ARG A 26 -8.66 -0.29 -73.89
C ARG A 26 -8.72 0.99 -73.03
N LYS A 27 -9.32 2.04 -73.50
CA LYS A 27 -9.49 3.27 -72.76
C LYS A 27 -10.44 3.08 -71.59
N ASP A 28 -11.52 2.35 -71.75
CA ASP A 28 -12.48 2.03 -70.69
C ASP A 28 -11.87 1.08 -69.68
N GLU A 29 -11.06 0.08 -70.07
CA GLU A 29 -10.34 -0.83 -69.23
C GLU A 29 -9.30 -0.09 -68.40
N VAL A 30 -8.50 0.78 -69.01
CA VAL A 30 -7.49 1.60 -68.27
C VAL A 30 -8.17 2.58 -67.28
N GLN A 31 -9.34 3.10 -67.67
CA GLN A 31 -10.11 4.01 -66.82
C GLN A 31 -10.74 3.28 -65.64
N ALA A 32 -11.19 2.05 -65.83
CA ALA A 32 -11.68 1.17 -64.78
C ALA A 32 -10.55 0.75 -63.83
N GLU A 33 -9.37 0.38 -64.35
CA GLU A 33 -8.19 0.08 -63.55
C GLU A 33 -7.71 1.31 -62.75
N LYS A 34 -7.72 2.50 -63.36
CA LYS A 34 -7.41 3.74 -62.66
C LYS A 34 -8.38 4.01 -61.49
N ALA A 35 -9.69 3.86 -61.76
CA ALA A 35 -10.72 4.02 -60.72
C ALA A 35 -10.57 3.01 -59.58
N ASN A 36 -10.28 1.72 -59.92
CA ASN A 36 -10.04 0.68 -58.94
C ASN A 36 -8.77 0.97 -58.10
N THR A 37 -7.68 1.39 -58.76
CA THR A 37 -6.43 1.77 -58.10
C THR A 37 -6.63 2.99 -57.17
N GLN A 38 -7.37 4.00 -57.63
CA GLN A 38 -7.71 5.18 -56.84
C GLN A 38 -8.56 4.79 -55.61
N SER A 39 -9.53 3.89 -55.77
CA SER A 39 -10.35 3.38 -54.68
C SER A 39 -9.50 2.60 -53.66
N LYS A 40 -8.58 1.76 -54.14
CA LYS A 40 -7.64 1.03 -53.27
C LYS A 40 -6.69 1.98 -52.53
N LEU A 41 -6.21 3.04 -53.22
CA LEU A 41 -5.34 4.04 -52.60
C LEU A 41 -6.09 4.77 -51.47
N SER A 42 -7.30 5.28 -51.73
CA SER A 42 -8.13 5.91 -50.70
C SER A 42 -8.45 4.97 -49.52
N ALA A 43 -8.71 3.69 -49.77
CA ALA A 43 -8.94 2.69 -48.72
C ALA A 43 -7.70 2.43 -47.89
N THR A 44 -6.52 2.46 -48.54
CA THR A 44 -5.23 2.28 -47.83
C THR A 44 -4.89 3.54 -47.00
N GLU A 45 -5.07 4.73 -47.55
CA GLU A 45 -4.90 6.00 -46.82
C GLU A 45 -5.84 6.11 -45.62
N SER A 46 -7.10 5.64 -45.75
CA SER A 46 -8.03 5.60 -44.62
C SER A 46 -7.58 4.61 -43.52
N LYS A 47 -7.06 3.44 -43.90
CA LYS A 47 -6.52 2.47 -42.98
C LYS A 47 -5.24 2.96 -42.28
N GLU A 48 -4.39 3.67 -43.02
CA GLU A 48 -3.17 4.26 -42.46
C GLU A 48 -3.54 5.30 -41.39
N ALA A 49 -4.51 6.19 -41.67
CA ALA A 49 -5.00 7.15 -40.70
C ALA A 49 -5.63 6.49 -39.44
N GLU A 50 -6.42 5.44 -39.65
CA GLU A 50 -7.00 4.64 -38.51
C GLU A 50 -5.93 3.98 -37.67
N LEU A 51 -4.91 3.40 -38.31
CA LEU A 51 -3.78 2.76 -37.59
C LEU A 51 -2.93 3.79 -36.84
N GLU A 52 -2.74 4.98 -37.42
CA GLU A 52 -2.00 6.04 -36.73
C GLU A 52 -2.76 6.59 -35.53
N GLU A 53 -4.07 6.73 -35.62
CA GLU A 53 -4.94 7.10 -34.49
C GLU A 53 -4.89 6.02 -33.38
N LYS A 54 -5.03 4.75 -33.75
CA LYS A 54 -4.93 3.63 -32.82
C LYS A 54 -3.56 3.60 -32.12
N LYS A 55 -2.49 3.76 -32.89
CA LYS A 55 -1.13 3.85 -32.34
C LYS A 55 -0.99 4.98 -31.33
N ASN A 56 -1.48 6.18 -31.65
CA ASN A 56 -1.41 7.32 -30.76
C ASN A 56 -2.24 7.11 -29.48
N SER A 57 -3.39 6.42 -29.57
CA SER A 57 -4.20 6.01 -28.42
C SER A 57 -3.43 5.06 -27.51
N LEU A 58 -2.83 4.01 -28.07
CA LEU A 58 -2.04 3.03 -27.31
C LEU A 58 -0.83 3.66 -26.64
N LEU A 59 -0.15 4.59 -27.31
CA LEU A 59 0.94 5.35 -26.70
C LEU A 59 0.47 6.19 -25.51
N GLY A 60 -0.71 6.81 -25.62
CA GLY A 60 -1.32 7.55 -24.50
C GLY A 60 -1.71 6.66 -23.34
N GLU A 61 -2.19 5.45 -23.60
CA GLU A 61 -2.47 4.43 -22.57
C GLU A 61 -1.19 3.98 -21.86
N ILE A 62 -0.12 3.72 -22.60
CA ILE A 62 1.20 3.36 -22.04
C ILE A 62 1.71 4.47 -21.12
N ASP A 63 1.63 5.74 -21.55
CA ASP A 63 2.06 6.89 -20.75
C ASP A 63 1.25 7.00 -19.44
N SER A 64 -0.06 6.78 -19.51
CA SER A 64 -0.94 6.77 -18.34
C SER A 64 -0.60 5.62 -17.37
N LEU A 65 -0.36 4.43 -17.90
CA LEU A 65 0.07 3.27 -17.12
C LEU A 65 1.43 3.48 -16.46
N ASP A 66 2.38 4.13 -17.15
CA ASP A 66 3.68 4.47 -16.57
C ASP A 66 3.55 5.43 -15.39
N GLN A 67 2.71 6.45 -15.49
CA GLN A 67 2.43 7.35 -14.38
C GLN A 67 1.81 6.61 -13.18
N ASN A 68 0.86 5.72 -13.42
CA ASN A 68 0.24 4.91 -12.39
C ASN A 68 1.26 3.97 -11.72
N LEU A 69 2.12 3.32 -12.49
CA LEU A 69 3.18 2.46 -11.99
C LEU A 69 4.16 3.21 -11.07
N VAL A 70 4.57 4.41 -11.47
CA VAL A 70 5.44 5.27 -10.63
C VAL A 70 4.76 5.60 -9.29
N GLN A 71 3.47 5.92 -9.32
CA GLN A 71 2.71 6.21 -8.10
C GLN A 71 2.59 4.99 -7.18
N VAL A 72 2.26 3.82 -7.73
CA VAL A 72 2.14 2.58 -6.95
C VAL A 72 3.49 2.18 -6.35
N ILE A 73 4.59 2.27 -7.10
CA ILE A 73 5.94 2.01 -6.59
C ILE A 73 6.28 2.95 -5.44
N ALA A 74 6.00 4.24 -5.57
CA ALA A 74 6.25 5.21 -4.51
C ALA A 74 5.41 4.91 -3.25
N GLN A 75 4.15 4.50 -3.40
CA GLN A 75 3.30 4.10 -2.28
C GLN A 75 3.83 2.85 -1.57
N ILE A 76 4.31 1.85 -2.33
CA ILE A 76 4.93 0.65 -1.77
C ILE A 76 6.19 1.01 -0.97
N ASP A 77 7.02 1.92 -1.45
CA ASP A 77 8.24 2.33 -0.75
C ASP A 77 7.94 3.12 0.53
N ILE A 78 6.91 3.97 0.52
CA ILE A 78 6.41 4.65 1.72
C ILE A 78 5.91 3.61 2.74
N LEU A 79 5.04 2.69 2.34
CA LEU A 79 4.51 1.65 3.21
C LEU A 79 5.62 0.77 3.82
N LYS A 80 6.67 0.44 3.07
CA LYS A 80 7.83 -0.28 3.61
C LYS A 80 8.54 0.49 4.71
N GLY A 81 8.71 1.80 4.53
CA GLY A 81 9.28 2.67 5.56
C GLY A 81 8.42 2.69 6.81
N GLU A 82 7.12 2.94 6.67
CA GLU A 82 6.16 2.97 7.77
C GLU A 82 6.07 1.63 8.52
N ILE A 83 6.10 0.49 7.80
CA ILE A 83 6.15 -0.85 8.40
C ILE A 83 7.41 -1.02 9.24
N SER A 84 8.58 -0.61 8.73
CA SER A 84 9.85 -0.68 9.46
C SER A 84 9.82 0.16 10.74
N ASP A 85 9.28 1.39 10.66
CA ASP A 85 9.14 2.27 11.81
C ASP A 85 8.17 1.68 12.85
N LYS A 86 7.07 1.10 12.40
CA LYS A 86 6.09 0.44 13.28
C LYS A 86 6.68 -0.81 13.95
N GLU A 87 7.48 -1.62 13.23
CA GLU A 87 8.19 -2.77 13.81
C GLU A 87 9.22 -2.33 14.87
N GLY A 88 9.87 -1.18 14.65
CA GLY A 88 10.73 -0.53 15.64
C GLY A 88 9.96 -0.11 16.89
N ALA A 89 8.84 0.59 16.73
CA ALA A 89 7.97 1.00 17.83
C ALA A 89 7.43 -0.19 18.64
N ILE A 90 7.00 -1.25 17.96
CA ILE A 90 6.56 -2.50 18.62
C ILE A 90 7.70 -3.12 19.46
N THR A 91 8.92 -3.06 18.98
CA THR A 91 10.08 -3.58 19.72
C THR A 91 10.32 -2.76 20.99
N GLU A 92 10.29 -1.43 20.88
CA GLU A 92 10.41 -0.52 22.02
C GLU A 92 9.27 -0.72 23.04
N THR A 93 8.03 -0.82 22.57
CA THR A 93 6.88 -1.08 23.45
C THR A 93 7.00 -2.41 24.18
N LYS A 94 7.52 -3.47 23.52
CA LYS A 94 7.80 -4.78 24.17
C LYS A 94 8.87 -4.68 25.25
N GLU A 95 9.94 -3.93 25.00
CA GLU A 95 11.01 -3.71 25.98
C GLU A 95 10.47 -2.96 27.20
N ASN A 96 9.74 -1.86 26.97
CA ASN A 96 9.11 -1.08 28.02
C ASN A 96 8.09 -1.89 28.83
N LEU A 97 7.31 -2.75 28.16
CA LEU A 97 6.37 -3.66 28.82
C LEU A 97 7.12 -4.67 29.72
N ALA A 98 8.19 -5.28 29.21
CA ALA A 98 8.98 -6.25 29.97
C ALA A 98 9.63 -5.60 31.20
N GLU A 99 10.13 -4.37 31.10
CA GLU A 99 10.67 -3.59 32.22
C GLU A 99 9.58 -3.29 33.24
N ALA A 100 8.42 -2.77 32.81
CA ALA A 100 7.30 -2.48 33.71
C ALA A 100 6.75 -3.74 34.40
N GLU A 101 6.74 -4.89 33.72
CA GLU A 101 6.36 -6.18 34.32
C GLU A 101 7.35 -6.63 35.40
N ALA A 102 8.66 -6.49 35.18
CA ALA A 102 9.69 -6.78 36.12
C ALA A 102 9.59 -5.89 37.38
N ASP A 103 9.40 -4.58 37.18
CA ASP A 103 9.19 -3.62 38.26
C ASP A 103 7.93 -3.94 39.07
N ARG A 104 6.82 -4.26 38.41
CA ARG A 104 5.59 -4.71 39.08
C ARG A 104 5.83 -5.91 39.95
N ASP A 105 6.54 -6.92 39.45
CA ASP A 105 6.77 -8.18 40.16
C ASP A 105 7.70 -7.97 41.36
N GLU A 106 8.73 -7.10 41.24
CA GLU A 106 9.59 -6.71 42.33
C GLU A 106 8.84 -5.97 43.43
N GLN A 107 8.07 -4.92 43.06
CA GLN A 107 7.22 -4.13 43.95
C GLN A 107 6.19 -5.02 44.66
N TYR A 108 5.54 -5.92 43.92
CA TYR A 108 4.58 -6.86 44.49
C TYR A 108 5.23 -7.80 45.52
N ALA A 109 6.40 -8.36 45.21
CA ALA A 109 7.12 -9.22 46.10
C ALA A 109 7.60 -8.48 47.39
N ALA A 110 8.06 -7.24 47.23
CA ALA A 110 8.46 -6.39 48.37
C ALA A 110 7.24 -6.05 49.24
N MET A 111 6.12 -5.67 48.65
CA MET A 111 4.89 -5.35 49.37
C MET A 111 4.32 -6.59 50.08
N LYS A 112 4.36 -7.78 49.49
CA LYS A 112 3.93 -9.03 50.10
C LYS A 112 4.76 -9.33 51.35
N LYS A 113 6.08 -9.20 51.30
CA LYS A 113 6.96 -9.37 52.46
C LYS A 113 6.64 -8.34 53.54
N ARG A 114 6.32 -7.10 53.15
CA ARG A 114 5.96 -6.03 54.08
C ARG A 114 4.66 -6.34 54.81
N ILE A 115 3.62 -6.74 54.05
CA ILE A 115 2.32 -7.14 54.63
C ILE A 115 2.49 -8.34 55.60
N GLN A 116 3.30 -9.33 55.17
CA GLN A 116 3.62 -10.47 56.04
C GLN A 116 4.30 -10.02 57.34
N TYR A 117 5.29 -9.15 57.27
CA TYR A 117 5.97 -8.61 58.42
C TYR A 117 5.02 -7.85 59.35
N LEU A 118 4.13 -7.01 58.81
CA LEU A 118 3.13 -6.27 59.57
C LEU A 118 2.11 -7.23 60.23
N TYR A 119 1.73 -8.30 59.56
CA TYR A 119 0.84 -9.31 60.11
C TYR A 119 1.47 -10.08 61.27
N GLU A 120 2.73 -10.47 61.13
CA GLU A 120 3.46 -11.24 62.13
C GLU A 120 3.87 -10.39 63.34
N ASN A 121 4.16 -9.10 63.13
CA ASN A 121 4.74 -8.24 64.17
C ASN A 121 3.92 -6.99 64.49
N GLY A 122 2.86 -6.70 63.77
CA GLY A 122 2.13 -5.42 63.83
C GLY A 122 0.66 -5.48 64.22
N GLY A 123 0.21 -6.59 64.83
CA GLY A 123 -1.19 -6.69 65.33
C GLY A 123 -1.50 -5.64 66.38
N SER A 124 -2.80 -5.50 66.74
CA SER A 124 -3.29 -4.54 67.75
C SER A 124 -2.50 -4.65 69.09
N ASP A 125 -1.92 -5.80 69.35
CA ASP A 125 -1.14 -6.06 70.55
C ASP A 125 0.28 -5.44 70.49
N ALA A 126 0.83 -5.22 69.30
CA ALA A 126 2.13 -4.58 69.12
C ALA A 126 2.13 -3.12 69.60
N TRP A 127 1.02 -2.39 69.46
CA TRP A 127 0.82 -1.06 70.00
C TRP A 127 0.78 -1.06 71.54
N ALA A 128 0.03 -1.99 72.10
CA ALA A 128 -0.06 -2.16 73.55
C ALA A 128 1.28 -2.58 74.14
N GLN A 129 2.02 -3.49 73.48
CA GLN A 129 3.36 -3.93 73.87
C GLN A 129 4.37 -2.79 73.79
N MET A 130 4.32 -1.99 72.71
CA MET A 130 5.14 -0.79 72.53
C MET A 130 4.91 0.25 73.61
N LEU A 131 3.64 0.48 74.01
CA LEU A 131 3.28 1.37 75.12
C LEU A 131 3.79 0.88 76.47
N LEU A 132 3.82 -0.44 76.70
CA LEU A 132 4.32 -1.01 77.92
C LEU A 132 5.85 -1.03 78.01
N GLU A 133 6.56 -1.04 76.92
CA GLU A 133 8.02 -1.05 76.83
C GLU A 133 8.66 0.34 76.87
N VAL A 134 7.86 1.40 76.78
CA VAL A 134 8.32 2.80 76.68
C VAL A 134 8.62 3.33 78.10
N ASN A 135 9.84 3.80 78.31
CA ASN A 135 10.27 4.33 79.60
C ASN A 135 10.19 5.85 79.70
N SER A 136 9.89 6.54 78.59
CA SER A 136 9.73 7.99 78.55
C SER A 136 8.72 8.49 77.43
N ILE A 137 8.13 9.67 77.71
CA ILE A 137 7.26 10.30 76.73
C ILE A 137 7.97 10.64 75.43
N THR A 138 9.23 11.02 75.48
CA THR A 138 10.06 11.30 74.31
C THR A 138 10.26 10.08 73.42
N ASP A 139 10.48 8.92 74.03
CA ASP A 139 10.58 7.62 73.36
C ASP A 139 9.25 7.22 72.72
N LEU A 140 8.15 7.45 73.41
CA LEU A 140 6.81 7.21 72.88
C LEU A 140 6.55 8.05 71.63
N LEU A 141 6.82 9.36 71.69
CA LEU A 141 6.65 10.29 70.55
C LEU A 141 7.53 9.90 69.37
N SER A 142 8.78 9.53 69.58
CA SER A 142 9.72 9.11 68.54
C SER A 142 9.25 7.80 67.88
N LYS A 143 8.75 6.84 68.66
CA LYS A 143 8.21 5.59 68.13
C LYS A 143 6.90 5.81 67.37
N ALA A 144 6.02 6.71 67.86
CA ALA A 144 4.78 7.09 67.18
C ALA A 144 5.07 7.77 65.83
N GLU A 145 6.00 8.74 65.80
CA GLU A 145 6.45 9.37 64.57
C GLU A 145 7.06 8.39 63.58
N TYR A 146 7.88 7.48 64.06
CA TYR A 146 8.43 6.43 63.20
C TYR A 146 7.33 5.52 62.61
N THR A 147 6.33 5.13 63.43
CA THR A 147 5.21 4.32 63.00
C THR A 147 4.35 5.07 61.96
N GLU A 148 4.09 6.36 62.14
CA GLU A 148 3.37 7.18 61.16
C GLU A 148 4.08 7.28 59.82
N LYS A 149 5.42 7.56 59.87
CA LYS A 149 6.26 7.57 58.65
C LYS A 149 6.26 6.21 57.93
N MET A 150 6.24 5.13 58.70
CA MET A 150 6.18 3.78 58.15
C MET A 150 4.84 3.51 57.42
N TYR A 151 3.71 3.96 58.00
CA TYR A 151 2.40 3.84 57.36
C TYR A 151 2.27 4.71 56.11
N GLN A 152 2.86 5.91 56.10
CA GLN A 152 2.92 6.76 54.91
C GLN A 152 3.75 6.07 53.80
N PHE A 153 4.92 5.57 54.13
CA PHE A 153 5.76 4.82 53.18
C PHE A 153 5.02 3.63 52.58
N ASP A 154 4.33 2.83 53.39
CA ASP A 154 3.58 1.67 52.91
C ASP A 154 2.43 2.10 51.96
N ARG A 155 1.78 3.24 52.23
CA ARG A 155 0.75 3.79 51.37
C ARG A 155 1.33 4.26 50.03
N ASP A 156 2.45 4.96 50.05
CA ASP A 156 3.15 5.45 48.86
C ASP A 156 3.61 4.27 47.98
N GLU A 157 4.14 3.19 48.60
CA GLU A 157 4.55 2.00 47.86
C GLU A 157 3.36 1.23 47.24
N LEU A 158 2.21 1.19 47.92
CA LEU A 158 0.98 0.64 47.34
C LEU A 158 0.46 1.47 46.17
N GLU A 159 0.59 2.79 46.26
CA GLU A 159 0.21 3.69 45.16
C GLU A 159 1.12 3.50 43.95
N LYS A 160 2.42 3.42 44.14
CA LYS A 160 3.38 3.10 43.06
C LYS A 160 3.09 1.75 42.43
N LEU A 161 2.84 0.70 43.21
CA LEU A 161 2.48 -0.60 42.68
C LEU A 161 1.20 -0.53 41.82
N ARG A 162 0.18 0.21 42.29
CA ARG A 162 -1.05 0.42 41.52
C ARG A 162 -0.76 1.11 40.18
N ASP A 163 0.07 2.15 40.20
CA ASP A 163 0.41 2.91 39.01
C ASP A 163 1.24 2.06 38.03
N THR A 164 2.18 1.23 38.53
CA THR A 164 2.92 0.28 37.69
C THR A 164 2.01 -0.79 37.08
N VAL A 165 1.03 -1.31 37.82
CA VAL A 165 0.02 -2.26 37.28
C VAL A 165 -0.79 -1.60 36.15
N GLN A 166 -1.17 -0.33 36.34
CA GLN A 166 -1.86 0.41 35.29
C GLN A 166 -0.96 0.60 34.06
N GLN A 167 0.29 0.98 34.25
CA GLN A 167 1.27 1.12 33.17
C GLN A 167 1.45 -0.19 32.37
N VAL A 168 1.57 -1.33 33.05
CA VAL A 168 1.63 -2.66 32.40
C VAL A 168 0.40 -2.91 31.54
N THR A 169 -0.78 -2.57 32.07
CA THR A 169 -2.04 -2.73 31.35
C THR A 169 -2.09 -1.86 30.11
N ASP A 170 -1.69 -0.59 30.22
CA ASP A 170 -1.72 0.38 29.13
C ASP A 170 -0.70 0.00 28.03
N LEU A 171 0.53 -0.38 28.40
CA LEU A 171 1.54 -0.87 27.47
C LEU A 171 1.11 -2.17 26.78
N GLY A 172 0.44 -3.07 27.48
CA GLY A 172 -0.11 -4.29 26.90
C GLY A 172 -1.18 -3.98 25.84
N ASN A 173 -2.11 -3.07 26.14
CA ASN A 173 -3.13 -2.62 25.19
C ASN A 173 -2.51 -1.90 23.99
N GLN A 174 -1.53 -1.02 24.22
CA GLN A 174 -0.78 -0.35 23.18
C GLN A 174 -0.10 -1.36 22.24
N LEU A 175 0.56 -2.35 22.79
CA LEU A 175 1.24 -3.39 22.01
C LEU A 175 0.28 -4.17 21.11
N GLU A 176 -0.90 -4.52 21.62
CA GLU A 176 -1.91 -5.22 20.81
C GLU A 176 -2.47 -4.33 19.70
N GLN A 177 -2.68 -3.04 19.96
CA GLN A 177 -3.08 -2.08 18.96
C GLN A 177 -2.01 -1.91 17.89
N GLU A 178 -0.74 -1.71 18.28
CA GLU A 178 0.38 -1.55 17.34
C GLU A 178 0.56 -2.78 16.44
N LYS A 179 0.36 -3.98 16.97
CA LYS A 179 0.39 -5.22 16.18
C LYS A 179 -0.75 -5.30 15.18
N ALA A 180 -1.97 -4.89 15.56
CA ALA A 180 -3.11 -4.86 14.65
C ALA A 180 -2.89 -3.86 13.51
N GLU A 181 -2.39 -2.67 13.81
CA GLU A 181 -2.04 -1.66 12.82
C GLU A 181 -0.94 -2.16 11.87
N LEU A 182 0.09 -2.85 12.39
CA LEU A 182 1.14 -3.45 11.56
C LEU A 182 0.58 -4.50 10.60
N GLU A 183 -0.36 -5.31 11.03
CA GLU A 183 -0.99 -6.32 10.17
C GLU A 183 -1.80 -5.67 9.03
N GLU A 184 -2.56 -4.61 9.34
CA GLU A 184 -3.27 -3.82 8.34
C GLU A 184 -2.30 -3.19 7.31
N MET A 185 -1.18 -2.65 7.77
CA MET A 185 -0.17 -2.06 6.89
C MET A 185 0.48 -3.12 5.98
N LYS A 186 0.77 -4.31 6.49
CA LYS A 186 1.30 -5.43 5.70
C LYS A 186 0.29 -5.90 4.65
N GLN A 187 -0.98 -5.98 5.01
CA GLN A 187 -2.04 -6.31 4.06
C GLN A 187 -2.15 -5.24 2.96
N ALA A 188 -2.13 -3.96 3.33
CA ALA A 188 -2.15 -2.87 2.36
C ALA A 188 -0.93 -2.91 1.41
N GLN A 189 0.25 -3.28 1.91
CA GLN A 189 1.44 -3.46 1.09
C GLN A 189 1.27 -4.62 0.10
N GLU A 190 0.72 -5.74 0.53
CA GLU A 190 0.44 -6.90 -0.33
C GLU A 190 -0.56 -6.53 -1.44
N ASP A 191 -1.65 -5.83 -1.09
CA ASP A 191 -2.64 -5.36 -2.05
C ASP A 191 -2.02 -4.40 -3.09
N GLN A 192 -1.12 -3.51 -2.67
CA GLN A 192 -0.39 -2.64 -3.60
C GLN A 192 0.58 -3.42 -4.51
N GLN A 193 1.20 -4.48 -4.02
CA GLN A 193 2.04 -5.35 -4.86
C GLN A 193 1.21 -6.08 -5.92
N VAL A 194 0.04 -6.60 -5.56
CA VAL A 194 -0.90 -7.22 -6.51
C VAL A 194 -1.35 -6.21 -7.58
N ASN A 195 -1.66 -4.99 -7.17
CA ASN A 195 -2.03 -3.91 -8.09
C ASN A 195 -0.87 -3.56 -9.04
N LEU A 196 0.37 -3.54 -8.55
CA LEU A 196 1.55 -3.31 -9.37
C LEU A 196 1.75 -4.41 -10.42
N GLU A 197 1.59 -5.67 -10.03
CA GLU A 197 1.70 -6.82 -10.95
C GLU A 197 0.60 -6.75 -12.03
N ALA A 198 -0.64 -6.44 -11.66
CA ALA A 198 -1.74 -6.29 -12.60
C ALA A 198 -1.48 -5.14 -13.59
N ALA A 199 -1.01 -3.99 -13.12
CA ALA A 199 -0.67 -2.84 -13.98
C ALA A 199 0.49 -3.15 -14.93
N LEU A 200 1.49 -3.93 -14.49
CA LEU A 200 2.59 -4.39 -15.34
C LEU A 200 2.11 -5.34 -16.45
N GLU A 201 1.20 -6.25 -16.15
CA GLU A 201 0.63 -7.16 -17.16
C GLU A 201 -0.25 -6.39 -18.15
N GLU A 202 -1.06 -5.43 -17.69
CA GLU A 202 -1.83 -4.55 -18.54
C GLU A 202 -0.93 -3.75 -19.50
N LYS A 203 0.14 -3.15 -18.97
CA LYS A 203 1.13 -2.44 -19.80
C LYS A 203 1.76 -3.33 -20.87
N LYS A 204 2.12 -4.57 -20.52
CA LYS A 204 2.67 -5.54 -21.47
C LYS A 204 1.66 -5.88 -22.57
N ALA A 205 0.39 -6.08 -22.22
CA ALA A 205 -0.68 -6.35 -23.18
C ALA A 205 -0.83 -5.19 -24.16
N VAL A 206 -0.96 -3.95 -23.66
CA VAL A 206 -1.07 -2.74 -24.50
C VAL A 206 0.17 -2.56 -25.38
N ALA A 207 1.37 -2.78 -24.85
CA ALA A 207 2.62 -2.69 -25.62
C ALA A 207 2.73 -3.77 -26.70
N SER A 208 2.10 -4.93 -26.53
CA SER A 208 2.08 -6.00 -27.54
C SER A 208 1.12 -5.71 -28.69
N ASP A 209 0.13 -4.85 -28.48
CA ASP A 209 -0.84 -4.41 -29.50
C ASP A 209 -0.33 -3.23 -30.34
N LEU A 210 0.78 -2.61 -29.95
CA LEU A 210 1.43 -1.51 -30.63
C LEU A 210 2.30 -1.99 -31.81
#